data_26c6b6059cc2dd6e3dac8aede04189de
#
_entry.id   26c6b6059cc2dd6e3dac8aede04189de
#
_cell.length_a   1.000
_cell.length_b   1.000
_cell.length_c   1.000
_cell.angle_alpha   90.00
_cell.angle_beta   90.00
_cell.angle_gamma   90.00
#
_symmetry.space_group_name_H-M   'P 1'
#
loop_
_entity.id
_entity.type
_entity.pdbx_description
1 polymer ?
#
loop_
_entity_poly.entity_id
_entity_poly.type
_entity_poly.pdbx_seq_one_letter_code
_entity_poly.pdbx_strand_id
1 'polypeptide(L)'
;MSQDCQRHRLQQAPTVLTLALLALLMLLASGCAPFRPGAPSDPAASEQSSASQQGVGAVIVQQALAQVGAPYRYGGADPARGFDCSGLVSYAHSRAGFSVPRTAAAQFAAARKVDPGALRAGDLVFFRLVPGSRAVTHVGIYTGQRRFVHAPQTGRNVGEASLDDPYYRARFAGAGRLFADG
;
A
#
# COMPACT_ATOMS: atom_id res chain seq x y z
N MET A 1 -67.90 -33.42 20.90
CA MET A 1 -66.48 -33.79 20.70
C MET A 1 -66.43 -34.78 19.56
N SER A 2 -65.68 -34.55 18.52
CA SER A 2 -65.45 -35.43 17.35
C SER A 2 -66.24 -35.09 16.09
N GLN A 3 -65.85 -34.06 15.36
CA GLN A 3 -66.18 -33.89 13.93
C GLN A 3 -65.14 -33.02 13.15
N ASP A 4 -63.98 -32.74 13.66
CA ASP A 4 -63.00 -31.88 12.99
C ASP A 4 -61.75 -32.61 12.37
N CYS A 5 -61.78 -33.93 12.29
CA CYS A 5 -60.58 -34.67 11.82
C CYS A 5 -60.66 -35.21 10.38
N GLN A 6 -61.62 -34.83 9.58
CA GLN A 6 -61.86 -35.45 8.27
C GLN A 6 -61.82 -34.49 7.06
N ARG A 7 -61.43 -33.23 7.21
CA ARG A 7 -61.38 -32.23 6.10
C ARG A 7 -60.01 -31.96 5.51
N HIS A 8 -58.93 -32.56 5.97
CA HIS A 8 -57.57 -32.24 5.55
C HIS A 8 -56.92 -33.23 4.57
N ARG A 9 -57.67 -34.17 3.96
CA ARG A 9 -57.07 -35.21 3.10
C ARG A 9 -57.37 -35.15 1.61
N LEU A 10 -58.00 -34.10 1.07
CA LEU A 10 -58.38 -34.05 -0.33
C LEU A 10 -57.83 -32.87 -1.14
N GLN A 11 -56.74 -32.26 -0.74
CA GLN A 11 -56.20 -31.07 -1.43
C GLN A 11 -54.69 -31.10 -1.77
N GLN A 12 -54.08 -32.30 -1.90
CA GLN A 12 -52.65 -32.42 -2.18
C GLN A 12 -52.27 -33.27 -3.41
N ALA A 13 -53.01 -33.21 -4.48
CA ALA A 13 -52.72 -34.05 -5.63
C ALA A 13 -52.66 -33.39 -7.04
N PRO A 14 -52.42 -32.04 -7.24
CA PRO A 14 -51.95 -31.66 -8.56
C PRO A 14 -50.57 -30.98 -8.60
N THR A 15 -49.94 -30.68 -7.47
CA THR A 15 -48.68 -29.86 -7.44
C THR A 15 -47.42 -30.67 -7.75
N VAL A 16 -47.40 -31.97 -7.55
CA VAL A 16 -46.19 -32.78 -7.79
C VAL A 16 -45.95 -33.07 -9.27
N LEU A 17 -47.03 -33.23 -10.05
CA LEU A 17 -46.93 -33.51 -11.50
C LEU A 17 -46.47 -32.27 -12.29
N THR A 18 -46.90 -31.08 -11.90
CA THR A 18 -46.51 -29.82 -12.55
C THR A 18 -45.06 -29.43 -12.22
N LEU A 19 -44.54 -29.72 -11.03
CA LEU A 19 -43.14 -29.50 -10.69
C LEU A 19 -42.18 -30.45 -11.39
N ALA A 20 -42.60 -31.69 -11.65
CA ALA A 20 -41.80 -32.66 -12.41
C ALA A 20 -41.65 -32.27 -13.86
N LEU A 21 -42.68 -31.67 -14.48
CA LEU A 21 -42.65 -31.24 -15.89
C LEU A 21 -41.79 -29.99 -16.08
N LEU A 22 -41.78 -29.07 -15.10
CA LEU A 22 -40.93 -27.87 -15.09
C LEU A 22 -39.45 -28.23 -14.90
N ALA A 23 -39.12 -29.22 -14.08
CA ALA A 23 -37.75 -29.70 -13.89
C ALA A 23 -37.18 -30.39 -15.12
N LEU A 24 -37.99 -31.07 -15.92
CA LEU A 24 -37.53 -31.72 -17.15
C LEU A 24 -37.28 -30.73 -18.30
N LEU A 25 -37.96 -29.57 -18.31
CA LEU A 25 -37.73 -28.52 -19.30
C LEU A 25 -36.45 -27.71 -19.10
N MET A 26 -35.92 -27.69 -17.87
CA MET A 26 -34.68 -26.98 -17.51
C MET A 26 -33.41 -27.79 -17.82
N LEU A 27 -33.51 -29.10 -18.11
CA LEU A 27 -32.33 -29.93 -18.40
C LEU A 27 -31.92 -29.94 -19.89
N LEU A 28 -32.69 -29.30 -20.79
CA LEU A 28 -32.37 -29.23 -22.20
C LEU A 28 -31.69 -27.91 -22.65
N ALA A 29 -31.39 -27.01 -21.73
CA ALA A 29 -30.66 -25.77 -22.00
C ALA A 29 -29.15 -25.89 -21.73
N SER A 30 -28.55 -27.07 -21.94
CA SER A 30 -27.07 -27.24 -21.97
C SER A 30 -26.55 -26.77 -23.33
N GLY A 31 -26.67 -25.47 -23.60
CA GLY A 31 -26.15 -24.79 -24.78
C GLY A 31 -24.84 -24.10 -24.47
N CYS A 32 -23.78 -24.54 -25.12
CA CYS A 32 -22.56 -23.86 -25.50
C CYS A 32 -22.11 -22.72 -24.56
N ALA A 33 -21.14 -23.01 -23.69
CA ALA A 33 -20.32 -21.96 -23.11
C ALA A 33 -19.67 -21.17 -24.27
N PRO A 34 -19.91 -19.85 -24.42
CA PRO A 34 -19.16 -19.08 -25.38
C PRO A 34 -17.67 -19.11 -24.94
N PHE A 35 -16.81 -19.61 -25.80
CA PHE A 35 -15.38 -19.43 -25.78
C PHE A 35 -15.13 -17.92 -25.58
N ARG A 36 -14.74 -17.50 -24.35
CA ARG A 36 -14.26 -16.15 -24.11
C ARG A 36 -12.86 -16.10 -24.72
N PRO A 37 -12.65 -15.41 -25.86
CA PRO A 37 -11.30 -15.05 -26.25
C PRO A 37 -10.72 -14.24 -25.07
N GLY A 38 -9.48 -14.55 -24.69
CA GLY A 38 -8.79 -13.87 -23.59
C GLY A 38 -8.98 -12.38 -23.72
N ALA A 39 -9.49 -11.74 -22.67
CA ALA A 39 -9.67 -10.30 -22.65
C ALA A 39 -8.31 -9.69 -23.01
N PRO A 40 -8.22 -8.80 -24.02
CA PRO A 40 -7.00 -8.05 -24.24
C PRO A 40 -6.66 -7.37 -22.90
N SER A 41 -5.44 -7.56 -22.41
CA SER A 41 -4.90 -6.80 -21.28
C SER A 41 -4.90 -5.34 -21.72
N ASP A 42 -5.89 -4.59 -21.25
CA ASP A 42 -6.06 -3.18 -21.59
C ASP A 42 -4.80 -2.40 -21.15
N PRO A 43 -4.00 -1.87 -22.07
CA PRO A 43 -2.85 -1.04 -21.70
C PRO A 43 -3.27 0.18 -20.87
N ALA A 44 -4.51 0.65 -21.03
CA ALA A 44 -5.08 1.74 -20.25
C ALA A 44 -5.19 1.45 -18.75
N ALA A 45 -5.44 0.20 -18.34
CA ALA A 45 -5.50 -0.16 -16.92
C ALA A 45 -4.11 -0.10 -16.24
N SER A 46 -3.04 -0.43 -16.98
CA SER A 46 -1.66 -0.34 -16.48
C SER A 46 -1.16 1.11 -16.39
N GLU A 47 -1.60 1.98 -17.29
CA GLU A 47 -1.27 3.41 -17.26
C GLU A 47 -2.01 4.15 -16.14
N GLN A 48 -3.27 3.83 -15.89
CA GLN A 48 -4.04 4.42 -14.79
C GLN A 48 -3.49 3.99 -13.42
N SER A 49 -3.04 2.75 -13.25
CA SER A 49 -2.40 2.27 -12.04
C SER A 49 -1.08 3.01 -11.77
N SER A 50 -0.24 3.21 -12.77
CA SER A 50 1.03 3.94 -12.63
C SER A 50 0.83 5.44 -12.36
N ALA A 51 -0.19 6.06 -12.95
CA ALA A 51 -0.55 7.47 -12.70
C ALA A 51 -1.06 7.68 -11.25
N SER A 52 -1.87 6.77 -10.72
CA SER A 52 -2.35 6.83 -9.33
C SER A 52 -1.21 6.65 -8.32
N GLN A 53 -0.25 5.78 -8.59
CA GLN A 53 0.92 5.57 -7.74
C GLN A 53 1.88 6.77 -7.75
N GLN A 54 2.05 7.43 -8.89
CA GLN A 54 2.77 8.71 -8.97
C GLN A 54 2.08 9.77 -8.11
N GLY A 55 0.76 9.79 -8.07
CA GLY A 55 -0.03 10.66 -7.21
C GLY A 55 0.23 10.44 -5.72
N VAL A 56 0.20 9.19 -5.24
CA VAL A 56 0.47 8.85 -3.83
C VAL A 56 1.88 9.24 -3.41
N GLY A 57 2.89 8.84 -4.19
CA GLY A 57 4.28 9.19 -3.91
C GLY A 57 4.50 10.71 -3.87
N ALA A 58 3.87 11.47 -4.75
CA ALA A 58 3.93 12.92 -4.76
C ALA A 58 3.32 13.54 -3.49
N VAL A 59 2.18 12.99 -3.00
CA VAL A 59 1.57 13.42 -1.73
C VAL A 59 2.52 13.16 -0.56
N ILE A 60 3.13 11.97 -0.48
CA ILE A 60 4.10 11.62 0.57
C ILE A 60 5.27 12.61 0.56
N VAL A 61 5.84 12.88 -0.61
CA VAL A 61 6.94 13.85 -0.77
C VAL A 61 6.51 15.26 -0.34
N GLN A 62 5.36 15.72 -0.80
CA GLN A 62 4.83 17.04 -0.43
C GLN A 62 4.68 17.19 1.08
N GLN A 63 4.11 16.18 1.74
CA GLN A 63 3.92 16.19 3.20
C GLN A 63 5.26 16.20 3.96
N ALA A 64 6.26 15.49 3.45
CA ALA A 64 7.59 15.47 4.06
C ALA A 64 8.36 16.76 3.83
N LEU A 65 8.34 17.33 2.63
CA LEU A 65 8.97 18.61 2.29
C LEU A 65 8.36 19.78 3.06
N ALA A 66 7.06 19.75 3.33
CA ALA A 66 6.39 20.75 4.18
C ALA A 66 6.91 20.77 5.63
N GLN A 67 7.68 19.74 6.05
CA GLN A 67 8.32 19.68 7.37
C GLN A 67 9.79 20.14 7.36
N VAL A 68 10.34 20.57 6.24
CA VAL A 68 11.71 21.10 6.18
C VAL A 68 11.82 22.28 7.12
N GLY A 69 12.87 22.28 7.96
CA GLY A 69 13.07 23.25 9.03
C GLY A 69 12.55 22.80 10.41
N ALA A 70 11.65 21.81 10.49
CA ALA A 70 11.20 21.25 11.76
C ALA A 70 12.36 20.60 12.54
N PRO A 71 12.45 20.74 13.87
CA PRO A 71 13.57 20.23 14.64
C PRO A 71 13.58 18.69 14.68
N TYR A 72 14.78 18.11 14.69
CA TYR A 72 14.92 16.70 15.03
C TYR A 72 14.52 16.47 16.51
N ARG A 73 13.73 15.44 16.73
CA ARG A 73 13.36 14.92 18.06
C ARG A 73 13.38 13.41 18.05
N TYR A 74 14.20 12.80 18.88
CA TYR A 74 14.18 11.36 19.06
C TYR A 74 12.79 10.89 19.51
N GLY A 75 12.21 9.92 18.80
CA GLY A 75 10.83 9.46 19.02
C GLY A 75 9.75 10.42 18.52
N GLY A 76 10.08 11.57 17.94
CA GLY A 76 9.13 12.53 17.40
C GLY A 76 8.50 12.06 16.09
N ALA A 77 7.23 12.37 15.89
CA ALA A 77 6.46 11.98 14.68
C ALA A 77 5.34 12.99 14.36
N ASP A 78 5.42 14.22 14.82
CA ASP A 78 4.45 15.27 14.54
C ASP A 78 5.09 16.67 14.46
N PRO A 79 4.45 17.60 13.71
CA PRO A 79 4.99 18.95 13.51
C PRO A 79 5.19 19.77 14.79
N ALA A 80 4.35 19.57 15.81
CA ALA A 80 4.39 20.38 17.04
C ALA A 80 5.60 20.02 17.91
N ARG A 81 6.06 18.76 17.86
CA ARG A 81 7.16 18.26 18.69
C ARG A 81 8.46 18.04 17.91
N GLY A 82 8.38 17.94 16.59
CA GLY A 82 9.48 17.58 15.71
C GLY A 82 9.51 16.10 15.36
N PHE A 83 10.52 15.70 14.61
CA PHE A 83 10.60 14.38 13.99
C PHE A 83 11.92 13.67 14.25
N ASP A 84 11.89 12.34 14.42
CA ASP A 84 13.02 11.51 14.03
C ASP A 84 12.86 11.01 12.57
N CYS A 85 13.88 10.33 12.04
CA CYS A 85 13.89 9.92 10.64
C CYS A 85 12.69 9.06 10.26
N SER A 86 12.37 8.02 11.03
CA SER A 86 11.25 7.12 10.79
C SER A 86 9.90 7.73 11.18
N GLY A 87 9.88 8.68 12.09
CA GLY A 87 8.68 9.46 12.44
C GLY A 87 8.24 10.40 11.33
N LEU A 88 9.19 11.05 10.65
CA LEU A 88 8.89 11.82 9.44
C LEU A 88 8.27 10.94 8.35
N VAL A 89 8.81 9.74 8.13
CA VAL A 89 8.24 8.75 7.20
C VAL A 89 6.81 8.39 7.62
N SER A 90 6.62 8.02 8.90
CA SER A 90 5.29 7.64 9.40
C SER A 90 4.27 8.77 9.26
N TYR A 91 4.66 10.00 9.55
CA TYR A 91 3.83 11.19 9.37
C TYR A 91 3.43 11.38 7.90
N ALA A 92 4.41 11.42 6.98
CA ALA A 92 4.14 11.67 5.57
C ALA A 92 3.25 10.58 4.95
N HIS A 93 3.48 9.31 5.30
CA HIS A 93 2.64 8.20 4.85
C HIS A 93 1.23 8.27 5.42
N SER A 94 1.06 8.61 6.70
CA SER A 94 -0.27 8.75 7.32
C SER A 94 -1.11 9.84 6.65
N ARG A 95 -0.46 10.94 6.22
CA ARG A 95 -1.13 12.01 5.45
C ARG A 95 -1.56 11.57 4.05
N ALA A 96 -0.94 10.54 3.51
CA ALA A 96 -1.33 9.89 2.26
C ALA A 96 -2.27 8.67 2.47
N GLY A 97 -2.73 8.40 3.70
CA GLY A 97 -3.65 7.30 4.02
C GLY A 97 -2.98 5.96 4.33
N PHE A 98 -1.65 5.91 4.52
CA PHE A 98 -0.92 4.67 4.77
C PHE A 98 -0.39 4.60 6.20
N SER A 99 -0.56 3.45 6.85
CA SER A 99 0.08 3.14 8.12
C SER A 99 1.38 2.37 7.87
N VAL A 100 2.48 2.83 8.49
CA VAL A 100 3.80 2.21 8.32
C VAL A 100 4.44 1.94 9.69
N PRO A 101 5.37 0.97 9.79
CA PRO A 101 6.07 0.67 11.04
C PRO A 101 6.81 1.88 11.61
N ARG A 102 6.93 1.94 12.97
CA ARG A 102 7.47 3.14 13.62
C ARG A 102 8.99 3.30 13.50
N THR A 103 9.76 2.25 13.31
CA THR A 103 11.23 2.32 13.30
C THR A 103 11.81 2.12 11.91
N ALA A 104 12.97 2.73 11.62
CA ALA A 104 13.65 2.59 10.33
C ALA A 104 13.97 1.12 9.98
N ALA A 105 14.38 0.30 10.96
CA ALA A 105 14.63 -1.12 10.75
C ALA A 105 13.36 -1.90 10.38
N ALA A 106 12.24 -1.62 11.07
CA ALA A 106 10.95 -2.25 10.78
C ALA A 106 10.38 -1.78 9.43
N GLN A 107 10.54 -0.50 9.09
CA GLN A 107 10.19 0.04 7.76
C GLN A 107 11.00 -0.64 6.66
N PHE A 108 12.31 -0.85 6.87
CA PHE A 108 13.15 -1.56 5.91
C PHE A 108 12.75 -3.02 5.73
N ALA A 109 12.37 -3.70 6.82
CA ALA A 109 11.92 -5.09 6.77
C ALA A 109 10.56 -5.24 6.06
N ALA A 110 9.65 -4.29 6.26
CA ALA A 110 8.31 -4.28 5.68
C ALA A 110 8.26 -3.78 4.23
N ALA A 111 9.24 -2.97 3.82
CA ALA A 111 9.24 -2.35 2.50
C ALA A 111 9.45 -3.38 1.37
N ARG A 112 8.63 -3.31 0.33
CA ARG A 112 8.91 -3.97 -0.95
C ARG A 112 10.19 -3.38 -1.54
N LYS A 113 11.17 -4.21 -1.83
CA LYS A 113 12.47 -3.76 -2.34
C LYS A 113 12.32 -3.07 -3.68
N VAL A 114 13.05 -1.95 -3.85
CA VAL A 114 13.13 -1.17 -5.08
C VAL A 114 14.58 -1.10 -5.52
N ASP A 115 14.83 -1.31 -6.81
CA ASP A 115 16.15 -1.10 -7.40
C ASP A 115 16.53 0.38 -7.29
N PRO A 116 17.75 0.72 -6.85
CA PRO A 116 18.21 2.11 -6.76
C PRO A 116 18.16 2.90 -8.08
N GLY A 117 18.20 2.20 -9.22
CA GLY A 117 18.02 2.80 -10.55
C GLY A 117 16.56 3.04 -10.94
N ALA A 118 15.61 2.44 -10.22
CA ALA A 118 14.17 2.54 -10.47
C ALA A 118 13.40 3.32 -9.39
N LEU A 119 14.11 4.11 -8.58
CA LEU A 119 13.52 4.95 -7.53
C LEU A 119 12.51 5.96 -8.10
N ARG A 120 11.36 6.08 -7.42
CA ARG A 120 10.31 7.06 -7.71
C ARG A 120 10.04 7.91 -6.46
N ALA A 121 9.50 9.11 -6.67
CA ALA A 121 9.08 9.99 -5.57
C ALA A 121 8.20 9.24 -4.56
N GLY A 122 8.50 9.39 -3.26
CA GLY A 122 7.84 8.68 -2.17
C GLY A 122 8.50 7.35 -1.76
N ASP A 123 9.42 6.81 -2.55
CA ASP A 123 10.21 5.65 -2.13
C ASP A 123 11.10 5.99 -0.94
N LEU A 124 11.44 4.98 -0.17
CA LEU A 124 12.31 5.12 0.99
C LEU A 124 13.72 4.71 0.66
N VAL A 125 14.68 5.49 1.15
CA VAL A 125 16.10 5.20 1.08
C VAL A 125 16.64 4.95 2.49
N PHE A 126 17.34 3.85 2.68
CA PHE A 126 17.76 3.34 3.99
C PHE A 126 19.27 3.33 4.14
N PHE A 127 19.73 3.60 5.36
CA PHE A 127 21.15 3.73 5.64
C PHE A 127 21.56 3.03 6.95
N ARG A 128 22.85 2.62 7.03
CA ARG A 128 23.53 2.11 8.22
C ARG A 128 24.47 3.20 8.72
N LEU A 129 23.99 4.08 9.61
CA LEU A 129 24.78 5.23 10.05
C LEU A 129 25.66 4.94 11.27
N VAL A 130 25.42 3.83 11.99
CA VAL A 130 26.24 3.43 13.16
C VAL A 130 27.43 2.58 12.67
N PRO A 131 28.67 3.04 12.87
CA PRO A 131 29.86 2.28 12.48
C PRO A 131 29.87 0.87 13.09
N GLY A 132 30.26 -0.13 12.30
CA GLY A 132 30.30 -1.53 12.73
C GLY A 132 28.96 -2.24 12.85
N SER A 133 27.83 -1.53 12.80
CA SER A 133 26.50 -2.11 12.84
C SER A 133 26.00 -2.52 11.45
N ARG A 134 25.41 -3.72 11.35
CA ARG A 134 24.67 -4.17 10.16
C ARG A 134 23.20 -3.70 10.15
N ALA A 135 22.72 -3.16 11.24
CA ALA A 135 21.35 -2.70 11.37
C ALA A 135 21.11 -1.45 10.51
N VAL A 136 19.92 -1.37 9.92
CA VAL A 136 19.41 -0.13 9.33
C VAL A 136 18.99 0.79 10.46
N THR A 137 19.63 1.97 10.54
CA THR A 137 19.45 2.91 11.63
C THR A 137 18.88 4.25 11.18
N HIS A 138 18.75 4.45 9.84
CA HIS A 138 18.27 5.70 9.29
C HIS A 138 17.48 5.49 8.01
N VAL A 139 16.56 6.42 7.73
CA VAL A 139 15.69 6.42 6.56
C VAL A 139 15.41 7.84 6.10
N GLY A 140 15.23 8.01 4.78
CA GLY A 140 14.72 9.22 4.15
C GLY A 140 13.68 8.89 3.09
N ILE A 141 12.91 9.89 2.68
CA ILE A 141 11.92 9.81 1.62
C ILE A 141 12.54 10.38 0.35
N TYR A 142 12.62 9.59 -0.71
CA TYR A 142 13.18 10.00 -2.00
C TYR A 142 12.26 11.03 -2.67
N THR A 143 12.84 12.17 -3.08
CA THR A 143 12.11 13.29 -3.67
C THR A 143 12.27 13.38 -5.20
N GLY A 144 13.14 12.56 -5.77
CA GLY A 144 13.55 12.63 -7.17
C GLY A 144 14.97 13.16 -7.32
N GLN A 145 15.54 13.09 -8.53
CA GLN A 145 16.85 13.67 -8.88
C GLN A 145 17.97 13.31 -7.89
N ARG A 146 17.99 12.06 -7.40
CA ARG A 146 18.95 11.55 -6.41
C ARG A 146 18.95 12.29 -5.07
N ARG A 147 17.84 12.98 -4.75
CA ARG A 147 17.66 13.69 -3.48
C ARG A 147 16.66 12.96 -2.59
N PHE A 148 16.76 13.21 -1.29
CA PHE A 148 15.81 12.69 -0.30
C PHE A 148 15.66 13.69 0.85
N VAL A 149 14.48 13.70 1.47
CA VAL A 149 14.19 14.48 2.68
C VAL A 149 14.25 13.56 3.89
N HIS A 150 14.84 14.04 4.98
CA HIS A 150 15.02 13.28 6.22
C HIS A 150 15.12 14.17 7.47
N ALA A 151 14.93 13.59 8.64
CA ALA A 151 15.28 14.18 9.92
C ALA A 151 16.64 13.57 10.38
N PRO A 152 17.76 14.30 10.30
CA PRO A 152 19.08 13.70 10.37
C PRO A 152 19.50 13.23 11.77
N GLN A 153 19.54 14.13 12.75
CA GLN A 153 19.99 13.86 14.14
C GLN A 153 19.73 15.05 15.06
N THR A 154 19.91 14.84 16.36
CA THR A 154 19.81 15.89 17.38
C THR A 154 20.64 17.13 17.03
N GLY A 155 20.05 18.31 17.22
CA GLY A 155 20.67 19.60 16.91
C GLY A 155 20.57 20.00 15.43
N ARG A 156 19.93 19.20 14.60
CA ARG A 156 19.67 19.51 13.19
C ARG A 156 18.18 19.53 12.94
N ASN A 157 17.79 20.10 11.81
CA ASN A 157 16.43 20.17 11.37
C ASN A 157 16.17 19.17 10.21
N VAL A 158 14.90 18.85 9.96
CA VAL A 158 14.47 18.19 8.74
C VAL A 158 15.00 18.98 7.55
N GLY A 159 15.57 18.27 6.60
CA GLY A 159 16.17 18.87 5.42
C GLY A 159 16.36 17.87 4.29
N GLU A 160 16.80 18.36 3.15
CA GLU A 160 17.16 17.52 2.01
C GLU A 160 18.65 17.19 2.00
N ALA A 161 18.95 15.98 1.50
CA ALA A 161 20.30 15.51 1.23
C ALA A 161 20.37 14.82 -0.15
N SER A 162 21.58 14.53 -0.62
CA SER A 162 21.82 13.84 -1.89
C SER A 162 22.31 12.41 -1.66
N LEU A 163 21.82 11.48 -2.47
CA LEU A 163 22.37 10.11 -2.56
C LEU A 163 23.78 10.10 -3.15
N ASP A 164 24.21 11.16 -3.81
CA ASP A 164 25.54 11.31 -4.35
C ASP A 164 26.56 11.81 -3.32
N ASP A 165 26.09 12.34 -2.17
CA ASP A 165 26.96 12.70 -1.07
C ASP A 165 27.76 11.46 -0.63
N PRO A 166 29.10 11.54 -0.58
CA PRO A 166 29.96 10.41 -0.20
C PRO A 166 29.61 9.80 1.16
N TYR A 167 29.11 10.60 2.11
CA TYR A 167 28.68 10.12 3.43
C TYR A 167 27.50 9.17 3.34
N TYR A 168 26.45 9.54 2.58
CA TYR A 168 25.24 8.71 2.43
C TYR A 168 25.48 7.55 1.47
N ARG A 169 26.19 7.79 0.38
CA ARG A 169 26.54 6.75 -0.61
C ARG A 169 27.27 5.57 0.02
N ALA A 170 28.28 5.84 0.87
CA ALA A 170 29.05 4.79 1.54
C ALA A 170 28.23 4.01 2.60
N ARG A 171 27.08 4.53 3.04
CA ARG A 171 26.24 3.97 4.10
C ARG A 171 24.88 3.48 3.61
N PHE A 172 24.65 3.53 2.32
CA PHE A 172 23.41 3.10 1.70
C PHE A 172 23.17 1.60 1.95
N ALA A 173 21.99 1.27 2.45
CA ALA A 173 21.59 -0.09 2.81
C ALA A 173 20.60 -0.70 1.80
N GLY A 174 19.92 0.13 1.04
CA GLY A 174 18.92 -0.27 0.07
C GLY A 174 17.77 0.73 -0.04
N ALA A 175 16.84 0.43 -0.92
CA ALA A 175 15.62 1.21 -1.11
C ALA A 175 14.38 0.32 -1.09
N GLY A 176 13.21 0.93 -0.84
CA GLY A 176 11.95 0.20 -0.82
C GLY A 176 10.72 1.09 -0.77
N ARG A 177 9.56 0.48 -0.95
CA ARG A 177 8.26 1.18 -1.01
C ARG A 177 7.31 0.60 0.02
N LEU A 178 6.57 1.48 0.73
CA LEU A 178 5.59 1.11 1.77
C LEU A 178 4.15 1.47 1.42
N PHE A 179 3.90 2.04 0.27
CA PHE A 179 2.54 2.23 -0.24
C PHE A 179 2.23 1.17 -1.30
N ALA A 180 0.95 0.75 -1.36
CA ALA A 180 0.52 -0.26 -2.30
C ALA A 180 0.59 0.28 -3.75
N ASP A 181 1.03 -0.59 -4.64
CA ASP A 181 0.73 -0.44 -6.05
C ASP A 181 -0.79 -0.68 -6.17
N GLY A 182 -1.59 0.38 -6.39
CA GLY A 182 -3.04 0.31 -6.58
C GLY A 182 -3.43 -0.46 -7.83
#